data_c15c2bec81240d3546bd288909124f86
#
_entry.id   c15c2bec81240d3546bd288909124f86
#
_cell.length_a   1.000
_cell.length_b   1.000
_cell.length_c   1.000
_cell.angle_alpha   90.00
_cell.angle_beta   90.00
_cell.angle_gamma   90.00
#
_symmetry.space_group_name_H-M   'P 1'
#
loop_
_entity.id
_entity.type
_entity.pdbx_description
1 polymer ?
#
loop_
_entity_poly.entity_id
_entity_poly.type
_entity_poly.pdbx_seq_one_letter_code
_entity_poly.pdbx_strand_id
1 'polypeptide(L)'
;MKITVPFLDNILPKKFGKEADVNDVIKGNPVRSFPFEISDLPMGTKYVAITFIDYDAVPVCSFPWIHWLVVDIEVENNKLVIPENYSLDYKENIKQGKNSFSSPLLGVDFSEINTIFVGPTPPDKNHRYTLEIFALLEKTNLENGFYYNELLDAVNPIC
;
A
#
# COMPACT_ATOMS: atom_id res chain seq x y z
N MET A 1 11.42 -12.15 9.30
CA MET A 1 11.08 -10.84 8.74
C MET A 1 10.32 -10.03 9.79
N LYS A 2 10.67 -8.76 9.95
CA LYS A 2 10.07 -7.87 10.93
C LYS A 2 9.70 -6.55 10.25
N ILE A 3 8.49 -6.04 10.56
CA ILE A 3 8.04 -4.70 10.14
C ILE A 3 8.05 -3.81 11.37
N THR A 4 8.62 -2.62 11.24
CA THR A 4 8.68 -1.62 12.30
C THR A 4 8.08 -0.32 11.79
N VAL A 5 7.06 0.18 12.45
CA VAL A 5 6.48 1.52 12.20
C VAL A 5 6.92 2.48 13.32
N PRO A 6 7.19 3.76 13.02
CA PRO A 6 7.65 4.72 14.02
C PRO A 6 6.48 5.35 14.82
N PHE A 7 5.42 4.57 15.06
CA PHE A 7 4.19 5.04 15.73
C PHE A 7 3.98 4.30 17.04
N LEU A 8 3.55 5.03 18.06
CA LEU A 8 3.20 4.46 19.35
C LEU A 8 2.02 3.48 19.18
N ASP A 9 2.15 2.28 19.76
CA ASP A 9 1.13 1.23 19.76
C ASP A 9 0.62 0.84 18.34
N ASN A 10 1.42 1.08 17.31
CA ASN A 10 1.05 0.87 15.90
C ASN A 10 -0.20 1.66 15.48
N ILE A 11 -0.48 2.78 16.14
CA ILE A 11 -1.59 3.66 15.77
C ILE A 11 -1.11 4.61 14.67
N LEU A 12 -1.71 4.48 13.48
CA LEU A 12 -1.39 5.33 12.34
C LEU A 12 -1.75 6.79 12.67
N PRO A 13 -0.79 7.74 12.60
CA PRO A 13 -1.06 9.15 12.82
C PRO A 13 -2.11 9.70 11.85
N LYS A 14 -3.02 10.50 12.35
CA LYS A 14 -4.15 11.06 11.59
C LYS A 14 -3.74 11.94 10.40
N LYS A 15 -2.50 12.46 10.41
CA LYS A 15 -1.93 13.20 9.28
C LYS A 15 -1.81 12.38 7.99
N PHE A 16 -1.80 11.04 8.09
CA PHE A 16 -1.84 10.13 6.94
C PHE A 16 -3.27 9.74 6.53
N GLY A 17 -4.26 10.31 7.18
CA GLY A 17 -5.69 10.02 6.98
C GLY A 17 -6.55 11.27 7.13
N LYS A 18 -7.52 11.23 8.03
CA LYS A 18 -8.56 12.27 8.20
C LYS A 18 -8.06 13.68 8.49
N GLU A 19 -6.87 13.84 9.07
CA GLU A 19 -6.28 15.14 9.42
C GLU A 19 -5.05 15.44 8.55
N ALA A 20 -5.06 14.99 7.30
CA ALA A 20 -4.00 15.29 6.34
C ALA A 20 -3.91 16.80 6.06
N ASP A 21 -2.67 17.30 5.86
CA ASP A 21 -2.45 18.66 5.39
C ASP A 21 -3.08 18.85 4.00
N VAL A 22 -3.57 20.05 3.71
CA VAL A 22 -4.20 20.37 2.43
C VAL A 22 -3.31 20.08 1.22
N ASN A 23 -1.98 20.20 1.39
CA ASN A 23 -1.01 19.89 0.34
C ASN A 23 -0.84 18.37 0.10
N ASP A 24 -1.30 17.54 1.03
CA ASP A 24 -1.25 16.07 0.95
C ASP A 24 -2.61 15.46 0.59
N VAL A 25 -3.51 16.26 0.01
CA VAL A 25 -4.87 15.85 -0.38
C VAL A 25 -5.07 16.03 -1.87
N ILE A 26 -5.55 14.98 -2.54
CA ILE A 26 -5.95 15.00 -3.96
C ILE A 26 -7.41 14.51 -4.05
N LYS A 27 -8.28 15.25 -4.70
CA LYS A 27 -9.72 14.94 -4.83
C LYS A 27 -10.38 14.59 -3.49
N GLY A 28 -10.03 15.33 -2.43
CA GLY A 28 -10.56 15.13 -1.09
C GLY A 28 -10.00 13.95 -0.32
N ASN A 29 -8.99 13.26 -0.85
CA ASN A 29 -8.40 12.06 -0.24
C ASN A 29 -6.94 12.28 0.15
N PRO A 30 -6.51 11.81 1.34
CA PRO A 30 -5.12 11.90 1.77
C PRO A 30 -4.24 10.96 0.95
N VAL A 31 -3.10 11.45 0.48
CA VAL A 31 -2.21 10.70 -0.44
C VAL A 31 -0.77 10.56 0.04
N ARG A 32 -0.46 11.10 1.21
CA ARG A 32 0.88 10.99 1.79
C ARG A 32 1.05 9.64 2.47
N SER A 33 1.93 8.79 1.95
CA SER A 33 2.20 7.48 2.53
C SER A 33 3.05 7.57 3.79
N PHE A 34 2.81 6.67 4.74
CA PHE A 34 3.52 6.62 6.02
C PHE A 34 4.87 5.89 5.89
N PRO A 35 5.86 6.23 6.74
CA PRO A 35 7.15 5.56 6.75
C PRO A 35 7.10 4.26 7.55
N PHE A 36 7.92 3.28 7.15
CA PHE A 36 8.17 2.05 7.90
C PHE A 36 9.47 1.39 7.47
N GLU A 37 9.91 0.43 8.26
CA GLU A 37 11.13 -0.33 8.01
C GLU A 37 10.82 -1.84 7.97
N ILE A 38 11.48 -2.54 7.06
CA ILE A 38 11.45 -4.00 6.95
C ILE A 38 12.85 -4.50 7.23
N SER A 39 12.99 -5.44 8.16
CA SER A 39 14.26 -6.07 8.53
C SER A 39 14.14 -7.58 8.68
N ASP A 40 15.27 -8.25 8.87
CA ASP A 40 15.31 -9.70 9.05
C ASP A 40 14.56 -10.45 7.93
N LEU A 41 14.77 -10.02 6.70
CA LEU A 41 14.18 -10.66 5.53
C LEU A 41 14.73 -12.09 5.37
N PRO A 42 13.94 -13.03 4.83
CA PRO A 42 14.42 -14.37 4.53
C PRO A 42 15.67 -14.35 3.63
N MET A 43 16.56 -15.32 3.85
CA MET A 43 17.76 -15.45 3.04
C MET A 43 17.43 -15.54 1.55
N GLY A 44 18.15 -14.80 0.75
CA GLY A 44 17.96 -14.77 -0.71
C GLY A 44 16.91 -13.77 -1.20
N THR A 45 16.22 -13.05 -0.30
CA THR A 45 15.27 -12.00 -0.70
C THR A 45 16.00 -10.93 -1.50
N LYS A 46 15.51 -10.66 -2.71
CA LYS A 46 16.03 -9.61 -3.59
C LYS A 46 15.04 -8.46 -3.76
N TYR A 47 13.75 -8.76 -3.68
CA TYR A 47 12.67 -7.79 -3.85
C TYR A 47 11.61 -8.00 -2.80
N VAL A 48 10.77 -6.98 -2.60
CA VAL A 48 9.54 -7.09 -1.81
C VAL A 48 8.34 -6.57 -2.58
N ALA A 49 7.18 -7.14 -2.27
CA ALA A 49 5.88 -6.56 -2.59
C ALA A 49 5.19 -6.13 -1.30
N ILE A 50 4.37 -5.09 -1.38
CA ILE A 50 3.67 -4.48 -0.25
C ILE A 50 2.19 -4.40 -0.58
N THR A 51 1.34 -4.78 0.38
CA THR A 51 -0.10 -4.49 0.35
C THR A 51 -0.52 -3.78 1.63
N PHE A 52 -1.42 -2.80 1.49
CA PHE A 52 -2.04 -2.10 2.62
C PHE A 52 -3.55 -2.10 2.40
N ILE A 53 -4.25 -2.88 3.22
CA ILE A 53 -5.66 -3.24 2.99
C ILE A 53 -6.47 -3.07 4.28
N ASP A 54 -7.68 -2.54 4.15
CA ASP A 54 -8.70 -2.41 5.18
C ASP A 54 -9.73 -3.52 5.05
N TYR A 55 -9.64 -4.55 5.89
CA TYR A 55 -10.63 -5.63 5.95
C TYR A 55 -11.86 -5.25 6.79
N ASP A 56 -11.76 -4.26 7.68
CA ASP A 56 -12.88 -3.74 8.44
C ASP A 56 -13.84 -2.90 7.59
N ALA A 57 -13.46 -2.60 6.34
CA ALA A 57 -14.34 -2.01 5.34
C ALA A 57 -15.44 -2.97 4.84
N VAL A 58 -15.29 -4.28 5.00
CA VAL A 58 -16.25 -5.28 4.49
C VAL A 58 -17.69 -5.02 4.97
N PRO A 59 -17.98 -4.74 6.24
CA PRO A 59 -19.35 -4.41 6.67
C PRO A 59 -19.86 -3.07 6.11
N VAL A 60 -18.98 -2.19 5.67
CA VAL A 60 -19.31 -0.84 5.14
C VAL A 60 -19.65 -0.89 3.66
N CYS A 61 -18.80 -1.55 2.85
CA CYS A 61 -18.93 -1.54 1.38
C CYS A 61 -19.00 -2.93 0.74
N SER A 62 -19.04 -4.00 1.53
CA SER A 62 -19.14 -5.42 1.12
C SER A 62 -17.86 -6.04 0.56
N PHE A 63 -16.74 -5.32 0.57
CA PHE A 63 -15.44 -5.85 0.15
C PHE A 63 -14.29 -5.20 0.94
N PRO A 64 -13.10 -5.85 1.00
CA PRO A 64 -11.89 -5.23 1.55
C PRO A 64 -11.50 -4.00 0.74
N TRP A 65 -11.11 -2.91 1.40
CA TRP A 65 -10.68 -1.70 0.72
C TRP A 65 -9.16 -1.68 0.57
N ILE A 66 -8.69 -1.67 -0.67
CA ILE A 66 -7.27 -1.64 -0.99
C ILE A 66 -6.81 -0.19 -1.01
N HIS A 67 -5.86 0.12 -0.13
CA HIS A 67 -5.28 1.46 0.00
C HIS A 67 -3.99 1.62 -0.80
N TRP A 68 -3.17 0.55 -0.90
CA TRP A 68 -1.88 0.62 -1.57
C TRP A 68 -1.35 -0.75 -1.96
N LEU A 69 -0.82 -0.86 -3.18
CA LEU A 69 -0.12 -2.03 -3.71
C LEU A 69 1.18 -1.58 -4.35
N VAL A 70 2.29 -2.22 -4.01
CA VAL A 70 3.61 -1.96 -4.61
C VAL A 70 4.30 -3.29 -4.87
N VAL A 71 5.05 -3.40 -5.96
CA VAL A 71 5.84 -4.59 -6.27
C VAL A 71 7.26 -4.22 -6.69
N ASP A 72 8.12 -5.22 -6.62
CA ASP A 72 9.49 -5.20 -7.15
C ASP A 72 10.40 -4.12 -6.54
N ILE A 73 10.17 -3.76 -5.28
CA ILE A 73 11.09 -2.88 -4.54
C ILE A 73 12.35 -3.68 -4.22
N GLU A 74 13.49 -3.21 -4.69
CA GLU A 74 14.77 -3.87 -4.48
C GLU A 74 15.24 -3.77 -3.02
N VAL A 75 15.78 -4.87 -2.51
CA VAL A 75 16.29 -4.98 -1.13
C VAL A 75 17.80 -5.01 -1.14
N GLU A 76 18.39 -4.15 -0.32
CA GLU A 76 19.83 -4.13 -0.08
C GLU A 76 20.13 -4.49 1.39
N ASN A 77 21.15 -5.31 1.60
CA ASN A 77 21.66 -5.65 2.95
C ASN A 77 20.58 -6.17 3.92
N ASN A 78 19.64 -6.99 3.44
CA ASN A 78 18.60 -7.64 4.24
C ASN A 78 17.69 -6.67 5.00
N LYS A 79 17.59 -5.43 4.53
CA LYS A 79 16.81 -4.36 5.13
C LYS A 79 16.25 -3.44 4.06
N LEU A 80 15.08 -2.89 4.30
CA LEU A 80 14.47 -1.88 3.45
C LEU A 80 13.82 -0.79 4.32
N VAL A 81 14.13 0.46 4.02
CA VAL A 81 13.49 1.62 4.66
C VAL A 81 12.55 2.27 3.65
N ILE A 82 11.28 2.33 3.95
CA ILE A 82 10.28 3.05 3.18
C ILE A 82 10.09 4.43 3.84
N PRO A 83 10.54 5.51 3.19
CA PRO A 83 10.40 6.85 3.74
C PRO A 83 8.95 7.34 3.67
N GLU A 84 8.65 8.38 4.44
CA GLU A 84 7.37 9.11 4.34
C GLU A 84 7.20 9.66 2.91
N ASN A 85 5.97 9.64 2.41
CA ASN A 85 5.58 10.07 1.05
C ASN A 85 6.20 9.25 -0.11
N TYR A 86 6.66 8.05 0.17
CA TYR A 86 7.32 7.17 -0.80
C TYR A 86 6.48 6.94 -2.07
N SER A 87 5.17 6.78 -1.92
CA SER A 87 4.24 6.53 -3.03
C SER A 87 4.26 7.63 -4.09
N LEU A 88 4.40 8.89 -3.69
CA LEU A 88 4.42 10.04 -4.60
C LEU A 88 5.85 10.42 -5.00
N ASP A 89 6.78 10.50 -4.05
CA ASP A 89 8.15 10.96 -4.31
C ASP A 89 8.92 10.00 -5.23
N TYR A 90 8.58 8.71 -5.21
CA TYR A 90 9.22 7.67 -6.03
C TYR A 90 8.31 7.07 -7.10
N LYS A 91 7.17 7.69 -7.40
CA LYS A 91 6.16 7.10 -8.29
C LYS A 91 6.68 6.73 -9.69
N GLU A 92 7.68 7.42 -10.18
CA GLU A 92 8.31 7.13 -11.48
C GLU A 92 9.33 5.96 -11.41
N ASN A 93 9.71 5.56 -10.20
CA ASN A 93 10.74 4.56 -9.94
C ASN A 93 10.19 3.24 -9.39
N ILE A 94 8.93 3.22 -8.94
CA ILE A 94 8.28 2.04 -8.35
C ILE A 94 7.06 1.64 -9.17
N LYS A 95 6.71 0.38 -9.09
CA LYS A 95 5.50 -0.16 -9.71
C LYS A 95 4.39 -0.26 -8.68
N GLN A 96 3.34 0.51 -8.88
CA GLN A 96 2.18 0.55 -7.99
C GLN A 96 0.93 -0.01 -8.67
N GLY A 97 0.13 -0.75 -7.91
CA GLY A 97 -1.09 -1.37 -8.39
C GLY A 97 -2.34 -0.52 -8.20
N LYS A 98 -3.43 -0.98 -8.75
CA LYS A 98 -4.75 -0.38 -8.60
C LYS A 98 -5.25 -0.53 -7.17
N ASN A 99 -5.59 0.58 -6.53
CA ASN A 99 -6.32 0.59 -5.27
C ASN A 99 -7.84 0.59 -5.50
N SER A 100 -8.64 0.58 -4.44
CA SER A 100 -10.10 0.46 -4.54
C SER A 100 -10.78 1.69 -5.16
N PHE A 101 -10.09 2.82 -5.31
CA PHE A 101 -10.60 3.96 -6.08
C PHE A 101 -10.65 3.71 -7.60
N SER A 102 -10.10 2.59 -8.07
CA SER A 102 -10.27 2.14 -9.47
C SER A 102 -11.63 1.48 -9.74
N SER A 103 -12.44 1.24 -8.71
CA SER A 103 -13.73 0.58 -8.84
C SER A 103 -14.71 1.38 -9.71
N PRO A 104 -15.28 0.79 -10.76
CA PRO A 104 -16.31 1.43 -11.56
C PRO A 104 -17.61 1.69 -10.78
N LEU A 105 -17.80 1.04 -9.64
CA LEU A 105 -18.97 1.21 -8.78
C LEU A 105 -19.01 2.58 -8.08
N LEU A 106 -17.88 3.29 -8.01
CA LEU A 106 -17.82 4.62 -7.40
C LEU A 106 -18.48 5.72 -8.25
N GLY A 107 -18.60 5.50 -9.57
CA GLY A 107 -19.25 6.45 -10.48
C GLY A 107 -18.54 7.79 -10.64
N VAL A 108 -17.30 7.92 -10.18
CA VAL A 108 -16.45 9.10 -10.24
C VAL A 108 -15.07 8.71 -10.77
N ASP A 109 -14.48 9.59 -11.57
CA ASP A 109 -13.11 9.40 -12.07
C ASP A 109 -12.09 9.75 -10.98
N PHE A 110 -11.44 8.72 -10.46
CA PHE A 110 -10.32 8.79 -9.51
C PHE A 110 -8.98 8.41 -10.15
N SER A 111 -8.81 8.54 -11.46
CA SER A 111 -7.58 8.14 -12.16
C SER A 111 -6.31 8.78 -11.62
N GLU A 112 -6.40 9.97 -11.02
CA GLU A 112 -5.25 10.65 -10.40
C GLU A 112 -4.72 9.94 -9.15
N ILE A 113 -5.56 9.15 -8.45
CA ILE A 113 -5.21 8.53 -7.16
C ILE A 113 -5.36 7.01 -7.14
N ASN A 114 -5.85 6.39 -8.19
CA ASN A 114 -6.18 4.96 -8.19
C ASN A 114 -4.97 4.01 -8.32
N THR A 115 -3.76 4.54 -8.48
CA THR A 115 -2.50 3.78 -8.55
C THR A 115 -1.42 4.30 -7.60
N ILE A 116 -1.83 4.98 -6.53
CA ILE A 116 -0.94 5.48 -5.48
C ILE A 116 -1.48 5.07 -4.11
N PHE A 117 -0.74 5.38 -3.05
CA PHE A 117 -1.26 5.28 -1.69
C PHE A 117 -2.40 6.26 -1.49
N VAL A 118 -3.50 5.79 -0.92
CA VAL A 118 -4.58 6.63 -0.40
C VAL A 118 -4.81 6.29 1.06
N GLY A 119 -4.74 7.29 1.93
CA GLY A 119 -4.78 7.11 3.37
C GLY A 119 -6.18 6.78 3.91
N PRO A 120 -6.23 6.26 5.14
CA PRO A 120 -7.46 5.88 5.82
C PRO A 120 -8.40 7.04 6.14
N THR A 121 -9.66 6.91 5.75
CA THR A 121 -10.75 7.83 6.12
C THR A 121 -12.02 7.04 6.47
N PRO A 122 -11.97 6.11 7.45
CA PRO A 122 -13.12 5.25 7.75
C PRO A 122 -14.34 6.07 8.17
N PRO A 123 -15.56 5.78 7.63
CA PRO A 123 -16.72 6.63 7.85
C PRO A 123 -17.45 6.39 9.17
N ASP A 124 -17.32 5.19 9.77
CA ASP A 124 -18.13 4.73 10.90
C ASP A 124 -17.36 4.72 12.22
N LYS A 125 -16.19 4.08 12.28
CA LYS A 125 -15.38 3.89 13.49
C LYS A 125 -13.90 3.76 13.11
N ASN A 126 -13.03 3.52 14.07
CA ASN A 126 -11.65 3.16 13.80
C ASN A 126 -11.59 1.77 13.19
N HIS A 127 -10.86 1.64 12.09
CA HIS A 127 -10.60 0.38 11.39
C HIS A 127 -9.20 -0.13 11.69
N ARG A 128 -9.01 -1.44 11.52
CA ARG A 128 -7.72 -2.10 11.53
C ARG A 128 -7.24 -2.24 10.08
N TYR A 129 -6.08 -1.68 9.82
CA TYR A 129 -5.42 -1.75 8.50
C TYR A 129 -4.33 -2.81 8.54
N THR A 130 -4.25 -3.63 7.51
CA THR A 130 -3.26 -4.71 7.41
C THR A 130 -2.18 -4.32 6.41
N LEU A 131 -0.94 -4.21 6.91
CA LEU A 131 0.26 -4.04 6.10
C LEU A 131 0.92 -5.42 5.93
N GLU A 132 0.94 -5.96 4.71
CA GLU A 132 1.61 -7.22 4.39
C GLU A 132 2.81 -6.99 3.50
N ILE A 133 3.86 -7.76 3.76
CA ILE A 133 5.09 -7.75 2.97
C ILE A 133 5.34 -9.16 2.44
N PHE A 134 5.55 -9.26 1.14
CA PHE A 134 5.95 -10.48 0.46
C PHE A 134 7.44 -10.40 0.11
N ALA A 135 8.24 -11.32 0.63
CA ALA A 135 9.65 -11.44 0.30
C ALA A 135 9.82 -12.25 -0.99
N LEU A 136 10.48 -11.70 -1.99
CA LEU A 136 10.59 -12.26 -3.32
C LEU A 136 12.04 -12.55 -3.69
N LEU A 137 12.28 -13.68 -4.36
CA LEU A 137 13.60 -14.07 -4.90
C LEU A 137 13.89 -13.40 -6.24
N GLU A 138 12.84 -13.04 -6.98
CA GLU A 138 12.91 -12.42 -8.31
C GLU A 138 11.74 -11.45 -8.50
N LYS A 139 11.79 -10.64 -9.56
CA LYS A 139 10.72 -9.69 -9.90
C LYS A 139 9.43 -10.41 -10.29
N THR A 140 8.30 -9.78 -10.00
CA THR A 140 6.98 -10.27 -10.36
C THR A 140 6.68 -10.18 -11.86
N ASN A 141 7.40 -9.34 -12.60
CA ASN A 141 7.12 -8.96 -14.00
C ASN A 141 5.78 -8.24 -14.21
N LEU A 142 5.14 -7.75 -13.14
CA LEU A 142 3.96 -6.92 -13.25
C LEU A 142 4.31 -5.51 -13.72
N GLU A 143 3.40 -4.90 -14.47
CA GLU A 143 3.54 -3.52 -14.93
C GLU A 143 2.80 -2.56 -13.99
N ASN A 144 3.14 -1.27 -14.04
CA ASN A 144 2.45 -0.24 -13.26
C ASN A 144 0.94 -0.25 -13.56
N GLY A 145 0.12 -0.15 -12.53
CA GLY A 145 -1.34 -0.25 -12.65
C GLY A 145 -1.89 -1.68 -12.63
N PHE A 146 -1.11 -2.67 -12.18
CA PHE A 146 -1.57 -4.05 -11.98
C PHE A 146 -2.73 -4.13 -10.97
N TYR A 147 -3.50 -5.20 -11.04
CA TYR A 147 -4.57 -5.51 -10.10
C TYR A 147 -4.11 -6.44 -8.98
N TYR A 148 -4.82 -6.43 -7.85
CA TYR A 148 -4.46 -7.23 -6.67
C TYR A 148 -4.45 -8.74 -6.94
N ASN A 149 -5.37 -9.25 -7.77
CA ASN A 149 -5.36 -10.66 -8.16
C ASN A 149 -4.09 -11.05 -8.93
N GLU A 150 -3.58 -10.16 -9.78
CA GLU A 150 -2.32 -10.38 -10.51
C GLU A 150 -1.13 -10.44 -9.55
N LEU A 151 -1.13 -9.61 -8.51
CA LEU A 151 -0.13 -9.69 -7.43
C LEU A 151 -0.20 -11.03 -6.71
N LEU A 152 -1.40 -11.47 -6.32
CA LEU A 152 -1.59 -12.75 -5.62
C LEU A 152 -1.12 -13.94 -6.47
N ASP A 153 -1.39 -13.93 -7.77
CA ASP A 153 -0.92 -14.95 -8.70
C ASP A 153 0.62 -14.95 -8.82
N ALA A 154 1.23 -13.77 -8.81
CA ALA A 154 2.68 -13.63 -8.91
C ALA A 154 3.43 -14.09 -7.64
N VAL A 155 2.87 -13.86 -6.44
CA VAL A 155 3.50 -14.21 -5.17
C VAL A 155 3.15 -15.61 -4.65
N ASN A 156 2.04 -16.17 -5.13
CA ASN A 156 1.55 -17.52 -4.80
C ASN A 156 1.22 -18.27 -6.09
N PRO A 157 2.24 -18.62 -6.90
CA PRO A 157 1.96 -19.33 -8.16
C PRO A 157 1.25 -20.65 -7.85
N ILE A 158 0.10 -20.85 -8.50
CA ILE A 158 -0.63 -22.13 -8.45
C ILE A 158 0.23 -23.17 -9.16
N CYS A 159 0.67 -24.16 -8.42
CA CYS A 159 1.40 -25.31 -8.96
C CYS A 159 0.46 -26.23 -9.75
#